data_60b16f82cadbcf87b9e471e29bdeda4b
#
_entry.id   60b16f82cadbcf87b9e471e29bdeda4b
#
_cell.length_a   1.000
_cell.length_b   1.000
_cell.length_c   1.000
_cell.angle_alpha   90.00
_cell.angle_beta   90.00
_cell.angle_gamma   90.00
#
_symmetry.space_group_name_H-M   'P 1'
#
loop_
_entity.id
_entity.type
_entity.pdbx_description
1 polymer ?
#
loop_
_entity_poly.entity_id
_entity_poly.type
_entity_poly.pdbx_seq_one_letter_code
_entity_poly.pdbx_strand_id
1 'polypeptide(L)' 'MKHIVGFDIGGTKCAVILASVGNGIRIIDRIAFPTEAEKGYEQAKNKLFSAAWEILKRNNLSIKS' A
#
# COMPACT_ATOMS: atom_id res chain seq x y z
N MET A 1 15.20 5.20 11.49
CA MET A 1 14.71 5.04 10.13
C MET A 1 13.18 5.10 10.12
N LYS A 2 12.63 5.86 9.21
CA LYS A 2 11.18 6.05 9.14
C LYS A 2 10.59 5.23 8.00
N HIS A 3 9.42 4.65 8.23
CA HIS A 3 8.71 3.90 7.19
C HIS A 3 7.47 4.66 6.76
N ILE A 4 7.19 4.59 5.47
CA ILE A 4 6.03 5.25 4.87
C ILE A 4 5.25 4.23 4.05
N VAL A 5 3.93 4.26 4.19
CA VAL A 5 3.05 3.49 3.32
C VAL A 5 2.38 4.47 2.37
N GLY A 6 2.56 4.24 1.09
CA GLY A 6 1.97 5.08 0.06
C GLY A 6 0.97 4.31 -0.77
N PHE A 7 0.00 5.03 -1.30
CA PHE A 7 -1.03 4.46 -2.17
C PHE A 7 -0.91 5.08 -3.55
N ASP A 8 -0.93 4.22 -4.56
CA ASP A 8 -0.95 4.65 -5.95
C ASP A 8 -2.28 4.18 -6.53
N ILE A 9 -3.17 5.12 -6.79
CA ILE A 9 -4.54 4.80 -7.22
C ILE A 9 -4.72 5.25 -8.66
N GLY A 10 -4.91 4.28 -9.54
CA GLY A 10 -5.15 4.55 -10.96
C GLY A 10 -6.49 4.01 -11.40
N GLY A 11 -6.87 4.33 -12.63
CA GLY A 11 -8.13 3.90 -13.19
C GLY A 11 -8.22 2.40 -13.40
N THR A 12 -7.09 1.75 -13.69
CA THR A 12 -7.07 0.31 -13.96
C THR A 12 -6.33 -0.49 -12.91
N LYS A 13 -5.40 0.15 -12.20
CA LYS A 13 -4.52 -0.54 -11.27
C LYS A 13 -4.28 0.29 -10.03
N CYS A 14 -4.22 -0.37 -8.89
CA CYS A 14 -3.85 0.26 -7.62
C CYS A 14 -2.64 -0.44 -7.05
N ALA A 15 -1.89 0.27 -6.22
CA ALA A 15 -0.74 -0.32 -5.55
C ALA A 15 -0.57 0.27 -4.17
N VAL A 16 -0.04 -0.55 -3.26
CA VAL A 16 0.40 -0.11 -1.95
C VAL A 16 1.90 -0.30 -1.91
N ILE A 17 2.61 0.72 -1.47
CA ILE A 17 4.07 0.74 -1.48
C ILE A 17 4.57 0.98 -0.06
N LEU A 18 5.53 0.17 0.36
CA LEU A 18 6.22 0.39 1.61
C LEU A 18 7.62 0.91 1.30
N ALA A 19 7.97 2.03 1.91
CA ALA A 19 9.28 2.64 1.69
C ALA A 19 9.93 3.01 3.02
N SER A 20 11.25 3.05 3.03
CA SER A 20 11.99 3.58 4.15
C SER A 20 12.60 4.91 3.76
N VAL A 21 12.67 5.83 4.72
CA VAL A 21 13.20 7.16 4.52
C VAL A 21 14.36 7.37 5.49
N GLY A 22 15.50 7.74 4.96
CA GLY A 22 16.70 8.04 5.74
C GLY A 22 17.51 9.00 4.92
N ASN A 23 18.63 8.55 4.36
CA ASN A 23 19.44 9.38 3.46
C ASN A 23 18.90 9.34 2.03
N GLY A 24 17.60 9.15 1.90
CA GLY A 24 16.91 9.01 0.63
C GLY A 24 15.70 8.13 0.83
N ILE A 25 15.01 7.84 -0.25
CA ILE A 25 13.81 7.00 -0.22
C ILE A 25 14.13 5.66 -0.86
N ARG A 26 13.81 4.58 -0.16
CA ARG A 26 14.06 3.24 -0.64
C ARG A 26 12.77 2.44 -0.62
N ILE A 27 12.37 1.92 -1.77
CA ILE A 27 11.18 1.05 -1.85
C ILE A 27 11.55 -0.32 -1.29
N ILE A 28 10.81 -0.75 -0.29
CA ILE A 28 11.05 -2.04 0.36
C ILE A 28 10.13 -3.12 -0.21
N ASP A 29 8.88 -2.76 -0.46
CA ASP A 29 7.90 -3.76 -0.85
C ASP A 29 6.76 -3.09 -1.62
N ARG A 30 6.00 -3.88 -2.36
CA ARG A 30 4.91 -3.35 -3.16
C ARG A 30 3.87 -4.45 -3.36
N ILE A 31 2.60 -4.07 -3.26
CA ILE A 31 1.48 -4.96 -3.58
C ILE A 31 0.59 -4.23 -4.58
N ALA A 32 0.35 -4.83 -5.72
CA ALA A 32 -0.49 -4.23 -6.75
C ALA A 32 -1.68 -5.14 -7.04
N PHE A 33 -2.79 -4.52 -7.43
CA PHE A 33 -4.00 -5.26 -7.76
C PHE A 33 -4.84 -4.43 -8.74
N PRO A 34 -5.77 -5.09 -9.49
CA PRO A 34 -6.63 -4.35 -10.41
C PRO A 34 -7.62 -3.48 -9.65
N THR A 35 -7.89 -2.27 -10.15
CA THR A 35 -8.83 -1.36 -9.52
C THR A 35 -10.26 -1.90 -9.56
N GLU A 36 -10.66 -2.50 -10.67
CA GLU A 36 -12.01 -3.01 -10.88
C GLU A 36 -13.06 -1.93 -10.59
N ALA A 37 -12.93 -0.82 -11.34
CA ALA A 37 -13.78 0.36 -11.11
C ALA A 37 -15.27 0.05 -11.20
N GLU A 38 -15.63 -0.95 -11.96
CA GLU A 38 -17.04 -1.35 -12.11
C GLU A 38 -17.63 -1.90 -10.83
N LYS A 39 -16.80 -2.32 -9.88
CA LYS A 39 -17.26 -2.83 -8.59
C LYS A 39 -17.39 -1.77 -7.53
N GLY A 40 -17.07 -0.52 -7.86
CA GLY A 40 -17.26 0.60 -6.97
C GLY A 40 -16.05 0.96 -6.13
N TYR A 41 -16.10 2.18 -5.62
CA TYR A 41 -14.99 2.75 -4.86
C TYR A 41 -14.77 2.04 -3.52
N GLU A 42 -15.87 1.63 -2.86
CA GLU A 42 -15.77 0.98 -1.55
C GLU A 42 -14.93 -0.28 -1.61
N GLN A 43 -15.10 -1.07 -2.66
CA GLN A 43 -14.33 -2.30 -2.79
C GLN A 43 -12.85 -2.00 -3.01
N ALA A 44 -12.54 -1.01 -3.83
CA ALA A 44 -11.15 -0.62 -4.07
C ALA A 44 -10.51 -0.12 -2.78
N LYS A 45 -11.23 0.68 -2.00
CA LYS A 45 -10.75 1.18 -0.72
C LYS A 45 -10.45 0.04 0.24
N ASN A 46 -11.35 -0.94 0.33
CA ASN A 46 -11.14 -2.07 1.22
C ASN A 46 -9.93 -2.90 0.81
N LYS A 47 -9.72 -3.06 -0.50
CA LYS A 47 -8.54 -3.77 -0.98
C LYS A 47 -7.25 -3.02 -0.65
N LEU A 48 -7.28 -1.68 -0.74
CA LEU A 48 -6.11 -0.88 -0.39
C LEU A 48 -5.75 -1.06 1.08
N PHE A 49 -6.74 -1.01 1.96
CA PHE A 49 -6.48 -1.21 3.39
C PHE A 49 -5.99 -2.61 3.69
N SER A 50 -6.58 -3.62 3.06
CA SER A 50 -6.13 -5.00 3.24
C SER A 50 -4.69 -5.17 2.77
N ALA A 51 -4.33 -4.57 1.64
CA ALA A 51 -2.98 -4.65 1.12
C ALA A 51 -2.00 -3.91 2.03
N ALA A 52 -2.42 -2.78 2.61
CA ALA A 52 -1.58 -2.05 3.56
C ALA A 52 -1.29 -2.91 4.81
N TRP A 53 -2.31 -3.56 5.34
CA TRP A 53 -2.12 -4.47 6.47
C TRP A 53 -1.16 -5.60 6.11
N GLU A 54 -1.37 -6.20 4.95
CA GLU A 54 -0.55 -7.31 4.50
C GLU A 54 0.92 -6.92 4.34
N ILE A 55 1.17 -5.76 3.72
CA ILE A 55 2.53 -5.33 3.45
C ILE A 55 3.28 -5.01 4.75
N LEU A 56 2.59 -4.44 5.73
CA LEU A 56 3.18 -4.18 7.03
C LEU A 56 3.45 -5.47 7.78
N LYS A 57 2.48 -6.37 7.78
CA LYS A 57 2.57 -7.62 8.50
C LYS A 57 3.71 -8.49 7.98
N ARG A 58 3.82 -8.63 6.67
CA ARG A 58 4.86 -9.49 6.10
C ARG A 58 6.26 -8.88 6.22
N ASN A 59 6.35 -7.61 6.55
CA ASN A 59 7.63 -6.95 6.80
C ASN A 59 7.89 -6.71 8.29
N ASN A 60 7.09 -7.36 9.16
CA ASN A 60 7.21 -7.28 10.61
C ASN A 60 7.09 -5.87 11.15
N LEU A 61 6.21 -5.08 10.53
CA LEU A 61 5.93 -3.72 10.95
C LEU A 61 4.50 -3.63 11.45
N SER A 62 4.23 -2.67 12.32
CA SER A 62 2.88 -2.44 12.81
C SER A 62 2.55 -0.95 12.69
N ILE A 63 1.25 -0.67 12.55
CA ILE A 63 0.79 0.70 12.55
C ILE A 63 0.78 1.19 13.99
N LYS A 64 1.47 2.30 14.23
CA LYS A 64 1.43 2.95 15.53
C LYS A 64 0.52 4.15 15.43
N SER A 65 -0.45 4.19 16.30
CA SER A 65 -1.37 5.31 16.38
C SER A 65 -0.81 6.44 17.21
#